data_906fa58d7f54891e608298c35cf228fb
#
_entry.id   906fa58d7f54891e608298c35cf228fb
#
_cell.length_a   1.000
_cell.length_b   1.000
_cell.length_c   1.000
_cell.angle_alpha   90.00
_cell.angle_beta   90.00
_cell.angle_gamma   90.00
#
_symmetry.space_group_name_H-M   'P 1'
#
loop_
_entity.id
_entity.type
_entity.pdbx_description
1 polymer ?
#
loop_
_entity_poly.entity_id
_entity_poly.type
_entity_poly.pdbx_seq_one_letter_code
_entity_poly.pdbx_strand_id
1 'polypeptide(L)'
;EKDGEWIIRLVYAALVLLVFYSMYTPNIFGRGELSDAYHGHAYFNSVYNIYQGMPYTHNVTSIYGHYGLFFKIPMELVHGDFKAFVAMVAGIGAFAHICAFLILELLVKSRVLRVLGALAVTLGMRGGFYWQVWPHRVIFPMLLFLYGAWILKKELCNFWTAVGGYLICLLAILWNTETGLILTVAWAGML
;
A
#
# COMPACT_ATOMS: atom_id res chain seq x y z
N GLU A 1 -5.21 -7.64 -32.06
CA GLU A 1 -4.85 -7.95 -30.65
C GLU A 1 -4.71 -6.71 -29.74
N LYS A 2 -4.42 -5.53 -30.31
CA LYS A 2 -4.32 -4.29 -29.51
C LYS A 2 -5.65 -3.67 -29.10
N ASP A 3 -6.74 -4.00 -29.80
CA ASP A 3 -8.02 -3.28 -29.72
C ASP A 3 -8.85 -3.48 -28.44
N GLY A 4 -8.41 -4.29 -27.50
CA GLY A 4 -9.14 -4.51 -26.25
C GLY A 4 -8.34 -4.17 -24.97
N GLU A 5 -7.07 -3.86 -25.05
CA GLU A 5 -6.23 -3.59 -23.87
C GLU A 5 -6.63 -2.29 -23.16
N TRP A 6 -7.08 -1.28 -23.91
CA TRP A 6 -7.55 -0.03 -23.34
C TRP A 6 -8.81 -0.21 -22.47
N ILE A 7 -9.69 -1.17 -22.81
CA ILE A 7 -10.88 -1.49 -22.02
C ILE A 7 -10.46 -2.03 -20.64
N ILE A 8 -9.48 -2.94 -20.61
CA ILE A 8 -8.96 -3.50 -19.37
C ILE A 8 -8.38 -2.39 -18.49
N ARG A 9 -7.61 -1.48 -19.07
CA ARG A 9 -7.04 -0.34 -18.36
C ARG A 9 -8.09 0.62 -17.82
N LEU A 10 -9.19 0.82 -18.55
CA LEU A 10 -10.35 1.59 -18.06
C LEU A 10 -11.01 0.89 -16.87
N VAL A 11 -11.19 -0.44 -16.94
CA VAL A 11 -11.71 -1.23 -15.80
C VAL A 11 -10.78 -1.09 -14.59
N TYR A 12 -9.47 -1.22 -14.79
CA TYR A 12 -8.49 -1.04 -13.70
C TYR A 12 -8.57 0.36 -13.10
N ALA A 13 -8.62 1.39 -13.93
CA ALA A 13 -8.75 2.77 -13.46
C ALA A 13 -10.04 2.98 -12.65
N ALA A 14 -11.17 2.45 -13.13
CA ALA A 14 -12.44 2.53 -12.43
C ALA A 14 -12.40 1.80 -11.07
N LEU A 15 -11.78 0.62 -11.01
CA LEU A 15 -11.61 -0.13 -9.76
C LEU A 15 -10.68 0.60 -8.77
N VAL A 16 -9.58 1.18 -9.24
CA VAL A 16 -8.66 1.99 -8.43
C VAL A 16 -9.39 3.21 -7.83
N LEU A 17 -10.18 3.92 -8.65
CA LEU A 17 -10.99 5.05 -8.18
C LEU A 17 -12.05 4.60 -7.16
N LEU A 18 -12.69 3.45 -7.39
CA LEU A 18 -13.64 2.86 -6.45
C LEU A 18 -12.98 2.53 -5.11
N VAL A 19 -11.76 1.97 -5.12
CA VAL A 19 -10.99 1.68 -3.92
C VAL A 19 -10.66 2.97 -3.18
N PHE A 20 -10.11 3.96 -3.88
CA PHE A 20 -9.80 5.26 -3.28
C PHE A 20 -11.06 5.87 -2.63
N TYR A 21 -12.16 5.96 -3.36
CA TYR A 21 -13.42 6.51 -2.87
C TYR A 21 -13.97 5.74 -1.67
N SER A 22 -13.93 4.42 -1.70
CA SER A 22 -14.44 3.56 -0.62
C SER A 22 -13.61 3.64 0.67
N MET A 23 -12.32 4.02 0.58
CA MET A 23 -11.48 4.27 1.74
C MET A 23 -11.60 5.72 2.25
N TYR A 24 -11.65 6.68 1.33
CA TYR A 24 -11.67 8.09 1.66
C TYR A 24 -12.99 8.53 2.29
N THR A 25 -14.10 8.23 1.62
CA THR A 25 -15.43 8.76 1.98
C THR A 25 -15.91 8.37 3.38
N PRO A 26 -15.85 7.09 3.81
CA PRO A 26 -16.28 6.74 5.16
C PRO A 26 -15.46 7.44 6.24
N ASN A 27 -14.14 7.57 6.03
CA ASN A 27 -13.25 8.15 7.03
C ASN A 27 -13.45 9.66 7.20
N ILE A 28 -13.69 10.42 6.12
CA ILE A 28 -13.95 11.86 6.23
C ILE A 28 -15.33 12.19 6.80
N PHE A 29 -16.31 11.28 6.68
CA PHE A 29 -17.65 11.45 7.23
C PHE A 29 -17.83 10.81 8.62
N GLY A 30 -16.77 10.38 9.26
CA GLY A 30 -16.82 9.82 10.60
C GLY A 30 -17.47 8.44 10.69
N ARG A 31 -17.45 7.66 9.61
CA ARG A 31 -18.02 6.30 9.53
C ARG A 31 -16.98 5.21 9.28
N GLY A 32 -15.72 5.59 9.12
CA GLY A 32 -14.61 4.67 8.87
C GLY A 32 -13.73 4.50 10.10
N GLU A 33 -12.83 3.53 10.05
CA GLU A 33 -11.94 3.17 11.17
C GLU A 33 -10.97 4.28 11.59
N LEU A 34 -10.53 5.13 10.65
CA LEU A 34 -9.67 6.27 10.98
C LEU A 34 -10.42 7.39 11.73
N SER A 35 -11.74 7.40 11.67
CA SER A 35 -12.59 8.32 12.43
C SER A 35 -13.03 7.75 13.78
N ASP A 36 -12.83 6.46 14.01
CA ASP A 36 -13.04 5.82 15.31
C ASP A 36 -12.01 6.36 16.31
N ALA A 37 -12.49 6.76 17.49
CA ALA A 37 -11.64 7.28 18.56
C ALA A 37 -10.53 6.30 18.96
N TYR A 38 -10.80 5.00 18.93
CA TYR A 38 -9.82 3.97 19.26
C TYR A 38 -8.78 3.75 18.16
N HIS A 39 -9.20 3.47 16.93
CA HIS A 39 -8.29 3.22 15.80
C HIS A 39 -7.69 4.50 15.24
N GLY A 40 -8.48 5.56 15.10
CA GLY A 40 -8.01 6.86 14.63
C GLY A 40 -6.88 7.41 15.51
N HIS A 41 -7.00 7.30 16.82
CA HIS A 41 -5.92 7.70 17.74
C HIS A 41 -4.67 6.83 17.58
N ALA A 42 -4.80 5.54 17.41
CA ALA A 42 -3.65 4.64 17.26
C ALA A 42 -2.82 4.94 16.00
N TYR A 43 -3.44 5.40 14.92
CA TYR A 43 -2.77 5.64 13.64
C TYR A 43 -2.42 7.09 13.39
N PHE A 44 -3.41 7.97 13.50
CA PHE A 44 -3.22 9.38 13.19
C PHE A 44 -2.36 10.10 14.23
N ASN A 45 -2.51 9.75 15.53
CA ASN A 45 -1.74 10.44 16.57
C ASN A 45 -0.23 10.27 16.41
N SER A 46 0.26 9.10 16.02
CA SER A 46 1.69 8.91 15.78
C SER A 46 2.20 9.82 14.66
N VAL A 47 1.43 9.99 13.59
CA VAL A 47 1.73 10.87 12.48
C VAL A 47 1.65 12.34 12.92
N TYR A 48 0.57 12.72 13.59
CA TYR A 48 0.33 14.08 14.03
C TYR A 48 1.34 14.55 15.08
N ASN A 49 1.71 13.69 16.03
CA ASN A 49 2.73 14.01 17.04
C ASN A 49 4.10 14.26 16.41
N ILE A 50 4.49 13.47 15.39
CA ILE A 50 5.72 13.70 14.64
C ILE A 50 5.65 15.02 13.86
N TYR A 51 4.51 15.33 13.26
CA TYR A 51 4.24 16.62 12.61
C TYR A 51 4.40 17.79 13.59
N GLN A 52 3.91 17.64 14.84
CA GLN A 52 4.06 18.64 15.90
C GLN A 52 5.50 18.76 16.46
N GLY A 53 6.44 18.00 15.93
CA GLY A 53 7.84 18.05 16.33
C GLY A 53 8.17 17.24 17.59
N MET A 54 7.29 16.36 18.04
CA MET A 54 7.59 15.47 19.17
C MET A 54 8.72 14.51 18.82
N PRO A 55 9.74 14.33 19.69
CA PRO A 55 10.83 13.40 19.44
C PRO A 55 10.29 11.98 19.25
N TYR A 56 10.61 11.39 18.10
CA TYR A 56 10.25 10.01 17.80
C TYR A 56 10.99 9.06 18.77
N THR A 57 10.39 7.92 19.07
CA THR A 57 10.89 6.89 20.01
C THR A 57 10.86 7.25 21.50
N HIS A 58 10.73 8.51 21.87
CA HIS A 58 10.62 8.93 23.25
C HIS A 58 9.18 9.34 23.62
N ASN A 59 8.56 10.17 22.81
CA ASN A 59 7.25 10.75 23.07
C ASN A 59 6.16 10.24 22.14
N VAL A 60 6.53 9.51 21.08
CA VAL A 60 5.60 8.96 20.11
C VAL A 60 5.60 7.46 20.20
N THR A 61 4.47 6.89 20.60
CA THR A 61 4.23 5.45 20.50
C THR A 61 3.56 5.14 19.17
N SER A 62 4.12 4.20 18.44
CA SER A 62 3.51 3.66 17.23
C SER A 62 3.33 2.15 17.37
N ILE A 63 2.09 1.72 17.49
CA ILE A 63 1.74 0.30 17.68
C ILE A 63 1.96 -0.49 16.40
N TYR A 64 1.81 0.17 15.23
CA TYR A 64 1.72 -0.50 13.94
C TYR A 64 2.94 -0.28 13.04
N GLY A 65 4.03 0.25 13.56
CA GLY A 65 5.26 0.49 12.83
C GLY A 65 5.69 1.96 12.80
N HIS A 66 6.70 2.27 11.98
CA HIS A 66 7.34 3.58 11.95
C HIS A 66 6.82 4.48 10.81
N TYR A 67 5.68 4.13 10.21
CA TYR A 67 5.10 4.86 9.07
C TYR A 67 4.89 6.36 9.33
N GLY A 68 4.72 6.78 10.57
CA GLY A 68 4.61 8.19 10.94
C GLY A 68 5.79 9.04 10.45
N LEU A 69 7.00 8.48 10.38
CA LEU A 69 8.17 9.16 9.84
C LEU A 69 8.02 9.48 8.35
N PHE A 70 7.40 8.59 7.58
CA PHE A 70 7.16 8.78 6.15
C PHE A 70 6.13 9.87 5.88
N PHE A 71 5.21 10.10 6.82
CA PHE A 71 4.20 11.14 6.71
C PHE A 71 4.65 12.51 7.21
N LYS A 72 5.84 12.65 7.81
CA LYS A 72 6.31 13.94 8.35
C LYS A 72 6.27 15.04 7.29
N ILE A 73 7.01 14.89 6.22
CA ILE A 73 7.07 15.89 5.13
C ILE A 73 5.69 16.08 4.46
N PRO A 74 4.94 15.03 4.06
CA PRO A 74 3.60 15.22 3.54
C PRO A 74 2.68 16.00 4.47
N MET A 75 2.72 15.74 5.79
CA MET A 75 1.88 16.45 6.76
C MET A 75 2.30 17.91 6.95
N GLU A 76 3.58 18.23 6.85
CA GLU A 76 4.08 19.62 6.84
C GLU A 76 3.51 20.39 5.63
N LEU A 77 3.48 19.76 4.45
CA LEU A 77 2.93 20.36 3.23
C LEU A 77 1.43 20.63 3.29
N VAL A 78 0.68 19.82 4.03
CA VAL A 78 -0.78 19.96 4.18
C VAL A 78 -1.20 20.55 5.54
N HIS A 79 -0.26 21.14 6.28
CA HIS A 79 -0.50 21.81 7.57
C HIS A 79 -1.23 20.95 8.60
N GLY A 80 -0.95 19.65 8.62
CA GLY A 80 -1.55 18.72 9.59
C GLY A 80 -3.00 18.34 9.31
N ASP A 81 -3.54 18.64 8.13
CA ASP A 81 -4.95 18.39 7.80
C ASP A 81 -5.28 16.87 7.81
N PHE A 82 -6.23 16.50 8.66
CA PHE A 82 -6.70 15.12 8.78
C PHE A 82 -7.32 14.58 7.47
N LYS A 83 -8.08 15.39 6.73
CA LYS A 83 -8.68 14.96 5.45
C LYS A 83 -7.61 14.65 4.41
N ALA A 84 -6.55 15.46 4.38
CA ALA A 84 -5.41 15.21 3.52
C ALA A 84 -4.68 13.92 3.93
N PHE A 85 -4.52 13.65 5.22
CA PHE A 85 -3.98 12.38 5.71
C PHE A 85 -4.84 11.19 5.25
N VAL A 86 -6.17 11.27 5.40
CA VAL A 86 -7.08 10.23 4.91
C VAL A 86 -6.95 10.03 3.39
N ALA A 87 -6.79 11.11 2.63
CA ALA A 87 -6.55 11.02 1.18
C ALA A 87 -5.24 10.31 0.85
N MET A 88 -4.16 10.60 1.57
CA MET A 88 -2.88 9.92 1.40
C MET A 88 -2.99 8.41 1.69
N VAL A 89 -3.68 8.05 2.75
CA VAL A 89 -3.92 6.65 3.13
C VAL A 89 -4.77 5.93 2.07
N ALA A 90 -5.84 6.56 1.60
CA ALA A 90 -6.66 6.03 0.52
C ALA A 90 -5.84 5.89 -0.79
N GLY A 91 -4.95 6.85 -1.04
CA GLY A 91 -3.99 6.80 -2.15
C GLY A 91 -3.02 5.62 -2.07
N ILE A 92 -2.51 5.31 -0.89
CA ILE A 92 -1.65 4.12 -0.66
C ILE A 92 -2.44 2.83 -0.96
N GLY A 93 -3.70 2.74 -0.51
CA GLY A 93 -4.58 1.62 -0.81
C GLY A 93 -4.85 1.46 -2.31
N ALA A 94 -5.14 2.56 -2.98
CA ALA A 94 -5.32 2.58 -4.43
C ALA A 94 -4.03 2.16 -5.17
N PHE A 95 -2.87 2.64 -4.73
CA PHE A 95 -1.58 2.27 -5.30
C PHE A 95 -1.25 0.79 -5.12
N ALA A 96 -1.58 0.20 -3.98
CA ALA A 96 -1.42 -1.25 -3.79
C ALA A 96 -2.29 -2.07 -4.76
N HIS A 97 -3.50 -1.59 -5.10
CA HIS A 97 -4.31 -2.22 -6.16
C HIS A 97 -3.70 -2.06 -7.53
N ILE A 98 -3.11 -0.90 -7.84
CA ILE A 98 -2.35 -0.72 -9.10
C ILE A 98 -1.24 -1.75 -9.18
N CYS A 99 -0.46 -1.96 -8.13
CA CYS A 99 0.58 -2.99 -8.10
C CYS A 99 -0.01 -4.39 -8.38
N ALA A 100 -1.12 -4.76 -7.73
CA ALA A 100 -1.78 -6.04 -7.97
C ALA A 100 -2.26 -6.21 -9.42
N PHE A 101 -2.83 -5.16 -10.03
CA PHE A 101 -3.29 -5.20 -11.42
C PHE A 101 -2.12 -5.30 -12.40
N LEU A 102 -1.00 -4.62 -12.13
CA LEU A 102 0.23 -4.75 -12.93
C LEU A 102 0.82 -6.17 -12.81
N ILE A 103 0.75 -6.80 -11.65
CA ILE A 103 1.14 -8.21 -11.49
C ILE A 103 0.26 -9.10 -12.38
N LEU A 104 -1.04 -8.88 -12.41
CA LEU A 104 -1.94 -9.61 -13.32
C LEU A 104 -1.58 -9.37 -14.79
N GLU A 105 -1.24 -8.14 -15.19
CA GLU A 105 -0.78 -7.87 -16.57
C GLU A 105 0.53 -8.59 -16.92
N LEU A 106 1.45 -8.71 -15.97
CA LEU A 106 2.73 -9.37 -16.20
C LEU A 106 2.60 -10.90 -16.31
N LEU A 107 1.76 -11.51 -15.47
CA LEU A 107 1.73 -12.96 -15.30
C LEU A 107 0.55 -13.64 -16.02
N VAL A 108 -0.57 -12.95 -16.23
CA VAL A 108 -1.80 -13.54 -16.79
C VAL A 108 -1.97 -13.13 -18.25
N LYS A 109 -1.97 -14.11 -19.16
CA LYS A 109 -2.14 -13.86 -20.61
C LYS A 109 -3.60 -13.57 -21.00
N SER A 110 -4.55 -14.25 -20.38
CA SER A 110 -5.97 -14.12 -20.71
C SER A 110 -6.55 -12.79 -20.19
N ARG A 111 -7.15 -12.01 -21.09
CA ARG A 111 -7.84 -10.76 -20.76
C ARG A 111 -8.99 -10.93 -19.80
N VAL A 112 -9.79 -11.98 -20.00
CA VAL A 112 -10.93 -12.30 -19.13
C VAL A 112 -10.42 -12.59 -17.71
N LEU A 113 -9.37 -13.42 -17.58
CA LEU A 113 -8.80 -13.74 -16.27
C LEU A 113 -8.16 -12.53 -15.59
N ARG A 114 -7.60 -11.58 -16.35
CA ARG A 114 -7.10 -10.31 -15.77
C ARG A 114 -8.25 -9.49 -15.16
N VAL A 115 -9.35 -9.33 -15.88
CA VAL A 115 -10.52 -8.59 -15.38
C VAL A 115 -11.14 -9.31 -14.16
N LEU A 116 -11.35 -10.62 -14.24
CA LEU A 116 -11.87 -11.42 -13.12
C LEU A 116 -10.93 -11.36 -11.92
N GLY A 117 -9.62 -11.45 -12.15
CA GLY A 117 -8.61 -11.33 -11.11
C GLY A 117 -8.62 -9.95 -10.45
N ALA A 118 -8.74 -8.87 -11.23
CA ALA A 118 -8.84 -7.51 -10.71
C ALA A 118 -10.11 -7.31 -9.86
N LEU A 119 -11.25 -7.85 -10.32
CA LEU A 119 -12.49 -7.84 -9.54
C LEU A 119 -12.34 -8.66 -8.25
N ALA A 120 -11.78 -9.86 -8.32
CA ALA A 120 -11.57 -10.72 -7.16
C ALA A 120 -10.64 -10.06 -6.12
N VAL A 121 -9.53 -9.45 -6.56
CA VAL A 121 -8.62 -8.69 -5.69
C VAL A 121 -9.37 -7.52 -5.03
N THR A 122 -10.09 -6.73 -5.81
CA THR A 122 -10.82 -5.56 -5.29
C THR A 122 -11.91 -5.97 -4.29
N LEU A 123 -12.68 -7.02 -4.57
CA LEU A 123 -13.73 -7.50 -3.68
C LEU A 123 -13.16 -8.18 -2.44
N GLY A 124 -12.13 -9.01 -2.59
CA GLY A 124 -11.49 -9.72 -1.49
C GLY A 124 -10.79 -8.76 -0.52
N MET A 125 -10.11 -7.76 -1.04
CA MET A 125 -9.43 -6.76 -0.22
C MET A 125 -10.41 -5.76 0.42
N ARG A 126 -11.56 -5.51 -0.19
CA ARG A 126 -12.59 -4.59 0.32
C ARG A 126 -13.28 -5.10 1.59
N GLY A 127 -13.42 -6.42 1.74
CA GLY A 127 -13.98 -7.03 2.96
C GLY A 127 -13.05 -6.95 4.17
N GLY A 128 -11.81 -6.54 3.99
CA GLY A 128 -10.78 -6.48 5.01
C GLY A 128 -10.18 -5.10 5.23
N PHE A 129 -10.93 -4.00 4.99
CA PHE A 129 -10.47 -2.64 5.33
C PHE A 129 -10.34 -2.45 6.85
N TYR A 130 -9.63 -3.32 7.45
CA TYR A 130 -9.16 -3.18 8.80
C TYR A 130 -7.77 -2.56 8.73
N TRP A 131 -7.60 -1.36 9.27
CA TRP A 131 -6.37 -0.60 9.13
C TRP A 131 -5.11 -1.34 9.59
N GLN A 132 -5.19 -2.22 10.56
CA GLN A 132 -4.06 -3.04 11.00
C GLN A 132 -3.46 -3.89 9.88
N VAL A 133 -4.24 -4.19 8.86
CA VAL A 133 -3.82 -4.99 7.71
C VAL A 133 -3.72 -4.14 6.46
N TRP A 134 -4.70 -3.27 6.21
CA TRP A 134 -4.86 -2.58 4.95
C TRP A 134 -4.97 -1.04 5.10
N PRO A 135 -4.25 -0.25 4.32
CA PRO A 135 -3.21 -0.58 3.33
C PRO A 135 -1.84 -0.79 3.95
N HIS A 136 -1.73 -0.60 5.26
CA HIS A 136 -0.51 -0.46 6.03
C HIS A 136 0.45 -1.64 5.89
N ARG A 137 -0.04 -2.88 6.01
CA ARG A 137 0.79 -4.09 5.89
C ARG A 137 0.88 -4.65 4.47
N VAL A 138 0.08 -4.14 3.53
CA VAL A 138 -0.05 -4.72 2.19
C VAL A 138 0.78 -3.99 1.12
N ILE A 139 1.07 -2.71 1.31
CA ILE A 139 1.74 -1.89 0.30
C ILE A 139 3.12 -2.44 -0.09
N PHE A 140 3.98 -2.75 0.88
CA PHE A 140 5.32 -3.28 0.59
C PHE A 140 5.32 -4.73 0.08
N PRO A 141 4.47 -5.66 0.58
CA PRO A 141 4.25 -6.94 -0.09
C PRO A 141 3.87 -6.79 -1.57
N MET A 142 2.92 -5.91 -1.91
CA MET A 142 2.51 -5.69 -3.29
C MET A 142 3.65 -5.12 -4.15
N LEU A 143 4.44 -4.19 -3.62
CA LEU A 143 5.63 -3.67 -4.30
C LEU A 143 6.67 -4.75 -4.55
N LEU A 144 6.96 -5.59 -3.55
CA LEU A 144 7.96 -6.67 -3.70
C LEU A 144 7.46 -7.74 -4.67
N PHE A 145 6.19 -8.12 -4.63
CA PHE A 145 5.60 -9.06 -5.59
C PHE A 145 5.59 -8.50 -7.01
N LEU A 146 5.27 -7.22 -7.18
CA LEU A 146 5.35 -6.56 -8.50
C LEU A 146 6.79 -6.57 -9.01
N TYR A 147 7.75 -6.23 -8.17
CA TYR A 147 9.16 -6.23 -8.52
C TYR A 147 9.64 -7.64 -8.90
N GLY A 148 9.29 -8.66 -8.10
CA GLY A 148 9.60 -10.06 -8.41
C GLY A 148 8.96 -10.54 -9.71
N ALA A 149 7.67 -10.23 -9.93
CA ALA A 149 6.98 -10.56 -11.18
C ALA A 149 7.64 -9.90 -12.41
N TRP A 150 8.10 -8.65 -12.26
CA TRP A 150 8.82 -7.94 -13.31
C TRP A 150 10.18 -8.59 -13.62
N ILE A 151 10.96 -8.97 -12.58
CA ILE A 151 12.25 -9.66 -12.73
C ILE A 151 12.05 -11.00 -13.45
N LEU A 152 11.08 -11.80 -13.00
CA LEU A 152 10.75 -13.10 -13.61
C LEU A 152 10.34 -12.94 -15.08
N LYS A 153 9.49 -11.95 -15.37
CA LYS A 153 9.04 -11.69 -16.74
C LYS A 153 10.15 -11.26 -17.69
N LYS A 154 11.15 -10.56 -17.17
CA LYS A 154 12.28 -10.02 -17.92
C LYS A 154 13.53 -10.91 -17.86
N GLU A 155 13.48 -12.01 -17.11
CA GLU A 155 14.62 -12.92 -16.88
C GLU A 155 15.87 -12.18 -16.35
N LEU A 156 15.66 -11.16 -15.53
CA LEU A 156 16.69 -10.26 -15.00
C LEU A 156 17.22 -10.75 -13.63
N CYS A 157 17.63 -11.99 -13.52
CA CYS A 157 18.20 -12.49 -12.27
C CYS A 157 19.70 -12.15 -12.19
N ASN A 158 20.04 -11.07 -11.47
CA ASN A 158 21.42 -10.63 -11.25
C ASN A 158 21.58 -9.95 -9.88
N PHE A 159 22.83 -9.65 -9.51
CA PHE A 159 23.17 -9.01 -8.24
C PHE A 159 22.36 -7.73 -7.98
N TRP A 160 22.22 -6.84 -8.97
CA TRP A 160 21.54 -5.56 -8.80
C TRP A 160 20.03 -5.71 -8.58
N THR A 161 19.42 -6.69 -9.23
CA THR A 161 18.00 -7.00 -8.99
C THR A 161 17.80 -7.62 -7.60
N ALA A 162 18.74 -8.43 -7.11
CA ALA A 162 18.71 -8.91 -5.73
C ALA A 162 18.79 -7.75 -4.73
N VAL A 163 19.73 -6.82 -4.92
CA VAL A 163 19.89 -5.59 -4.11
C VAL A 163 18.61 -4.75 -4.13
N GLY A 164 17.97 -4.58 -5.31
CA GLY A 164 16.72 -3.82 -5.43
C GLY A 164 15.59 -4.40 -4.57
N GLY A 165 15.45 -5.72 -4.50
CA GLY A 165 14.48 -6.36 -3.61
C GLY A 165 14.80 -6.17 -2.14
N TYR A 166 16.07 -6.25 -1.74
CA TYR A 166 16.47 -5.95 -0.36
C TYR A 166 16.25 -4.47 0.02
N LEU A 167 16.38 -3.53 -0.90
CA LEU A 167 16.02 -2.12 -0.64
C LEU A 167 14.51 -1.96 -0.37
N ILE A 168 13.65 -2.67 -1.11
CA ILE A 168 12.21 -2.70 -0.82
C ILE A 168 11.97 -3.31 0.57
N CYS A 169 12.64 -4.40 0.92
CA CYS A 169 12.55 -5.02 2.24
C CYS A 169 13.00 -4.06 3.36
N LEU A 170 14.09 -3.33 3.15
CA LEU A 170 14.58 -2.32 4.11
C LEU A 170 13.54 -1.21 4.35
N LEU A 171 12.95 -0.68 3.28
CA LEU A 171 11.86 0.31 3.40
C LEU A 171 10.64 -0.28 4.10
N ALA A 172 10.33 -1.55 3.84
CA ALA A 172 9.26 -2.26 4.54
C ALA A 172 9.54 -2.40 6.04
N ILE A 173 10.78 -2.70 6.45
CA ILE A 173 11.21 -2.76 7.87
C ILE A 173 11.03 -1.39 8.53
N LEU A 174 11.44 -0.31 7.84
CA LEU A 174 11.29 1.06 8.34
C LEU A 174 9.82 1.49 8.40
N TRP A 175 8.96 0.96 7.56
CA TRP A 175 7.52 1.23 7.58
C TRP A 175 6.79 0.40 8.65
N ASN A 176 6.98 -0.91 8.62
CA ASN A 176 6.44 -1.88 9.56
C ASN A 176 7.42 -3.04 9.71
N THR A 177 8.11 -3.09 10.83
CA THR A 177 9.23 -4.02 11.08
C THR A 177 8.81 -5.48 10.89
N GLU A 178 7.65 -5.88 11.41
CA GLU A 178 7.15 -7.25 11.32
C GLU A 178 6.96 -7.67 9.85
N THR A 179 6.25 -6.87 9.08
CA THR A 179 6.03 -7.11 7.65
C THR A 179 7.36 -7.14 6.88
N GLY A 180 8.24 -6.19 7.17
CA GLY A 180 9.53 -6.10 6.49
C GLY A 180 10.45 -7.28 6.75
N LEU A 181 10.47 -7.83 7.96
CA LEU A 181 11.23 -9.04 8.29
C LEU A 181 10.69 -10.26 7.53
N ILE A 182 9.37 -10.44 7.50
CA ILE A 182 8.73 -11.52 6.72
C ILE A 182 9.10 -11.41 5.24
N LEU A 183 9.04 -10.21 4.67
CA LEU A 183 9.41 -9.96 3.28
C LEU A 183 10.88 -10.23 3.01
N THR A 184 11.77 -9.92 3.96
CA THR A 184 13.20 -10.18 3.82
C THR A 184 13.49 -11.67 3.73
N VAL A 185 12.84 -12.49 4.57
CA VAL A 185 12.96 -13.95 4.52
C VAL A 185 12.37 -14.51 3.21
N ALA A 186 11.20 -14.02 2.80
CA ALA A 186 10.56 -14.43 1.56
C ALA A 186 11.43 -14.08 0.33
N TRP A 187 12.02 -12.88 0.31
CA TRP A 187 12.92 -12.45 -0.77
C TRP A 187 14.19 -13.29 -0.83
N ALA A 188 14.82 -13.56 0.30
CA ALA A 188 16.00 -14.43 0.37
C ALA A 188 15.71 -15.86 -0.11
N GLY A 189 14.51 -16.39 0.15
CA GLY A 189 14.10 -17.71 -0.32
C GLY A 189 13.73 -17.76 -1.81
N MET A 190 13.53 -16.62 -2.47
CA MET A 190 13.24 -16.52 -3.89
C MET A 190 14.51 -16.41 -4.76
N LEU A 191 15.64 -15.97 -4.20
CA LEU A 191 16.93 -15.81 -4.88
C LEU A 191 17.69 -17.12 -4.92
#